data_d32021da857450b74275d74e0bc2557d
#
_entry.id   d32021da857450b74275d74e0bc2557d
#
_cell.length_a   1.000
_cell.length_b   1.000
_cell.length_c   1.000
_cell.angle_alpha   90.00
_cell.angle_beta   90.00
_cell.angle_gamma   90.00
#
_symmetry.space_group_name_H-M   'P 1'
#
loop_
_entity.id
_entity.type
_entity.pdbx_description
1 polymer ?
#
loop_
_entity_poly.entity_id
_entity_poly.type
_entity_poly.pdbx_seq_one_letter_code
_entity_poly.pdbx_strand_id
1 'polypeptide(L)'
;MPLTDSLRDEILASVPSLRAFAISLSGNGDRADDLVQETLLRALANIDSFQPGSNLPAWLFTILRNLFRSDYRKRRREVEDADGNYAKTLKSQPAQNAHLEFEEFRAALDKLPQDQREALILVGASGFSYEDAAGICGCAVGTIKSRVNRARSKLSALLYVESAEDFGPDDTVRAVIGSGSR
;
A
#
# COMPACT_ATOMS: atom_id res chain seq x y z
N MET A 1 -7.11 -14.44 -23.01
CA MET A 1 -8.48 -13.87 -22.88
C MET A 1 -8.48 -12.49 -23.52
N PRO A 2 -9.43 -12.14 -24.41
CA PRO A 2 -9.46 -10.78 -24.94
C PRO A 2 -9.77 -9.79 -23.81
N LEU A 3 -9.08 -8.66 -23.79
CA LEU A 3 -9.35 -7.56 -22.87
C LEU A 3 -10.74 -7.00 -23.19
N THR A 4 -11.71 -7.24 -22.31
CA THR A 4 -13.05 -6.67 -22.45
C THR A 4 -13.05 -5.20 -22.03
N ASP A 5 -13.96 -4.39 -22.58
CA ASP A 5 -14.08 -2.97 -22.20
C ASP A 5 -14.29 -2.82 -20.68
N SER A 6 -15.12 -3.67 -20.07
CA SER A 6 -15.34 -3.70 -18.62
C SER A 6 -14.05 -3.93 -17.83
N LEU A 7 -13.24 -4.91 -18.21
CA LEU A 7 -11.99 -5.21 -17.52
C LEU A 7 -10.97 -4.06 -17.67
N ARG A 8 -10.94 -3.45 -18.84
CA ARG A 8 -10.12 -2.26 -19.10
C ARG A 8 -10.53 -1.10 -18.18
N ASP A 9 -11.84 -0.84 -18.07
CA ASP A 9 -12.35 0.25 -17.24
C ASP A 9 -12.06 0.01 -15.75
N GLU A 10 -12.17 -1.23 -15.28
CA GLU A 10 -11.79 -1.62 -13.91
C GLU A 10 -10.29 -1.45 -13.63
N ILE A 11 -9.43 -1.80 -14.60
CA ILE A 11 -7.98 -1.55 -14.51
C ILE A 11 -7.72 -0.05 -14.39
N LEU A 12 -8.32 0.77 -15.25
CA LEU A 12 -8.15 2.22 -15.23
C LEU A 12 -8.66 2.85 -13.92
N ALA A 13 -9.80 2.38 -13.41
CA ALA A 13 -10.34 2.82 -12.13
C ALA A 13 -9.42 2.50 -10.94
N SER A 14 -8.57 1.47 -11.06
CA SER A 14 -7.61 1.08 -10.01
C SER A 14 -6.34 1.95 -9.98
N VAL A 15 -6.05 2.70 -11.05
CA VAL A 15 -4.79 3.47 -11.18
C VAL A 15 -4.56 4.47 -10.06
N PRO A 16 -5.53 5.29 -9.61
CA PRO A 16 -5.31 6.22 -8.51
C PRO A 16 -4.91 5.52 -7.20
N SER A 17 -5.56 4.42 -6.87
CA SER A 17 -5.27 3.62 -5.66
C SER A 17 -3.91 2.93 -5.74
N LEU A 18 -3.55 2.39 -6.91
CA LEU A 18 -2.22 1.83 -7.17
C LEU A 18 -1.13 2.89 -7.00
N ARG A 19 -1.35 4.09 -7.54
CA ARG A 19 -0.41 5.21 -7.41
C ARG A 19 -0.22 5.65 -5.96
N ALA A 20 -1.33 5.79 -5.21
CA ALA A 20 -1.27 6.13 -3.78
C ALA A 20 -0.47 5.08 -2.99
N PHE A 21 -0.71 3.79 -3.25
CA PHE A 21 0.03 2.69 -2.64
C PHE A 21 1.52 2.73 -3.03
N ALA A 22 1.83 2.94 -4.30
CA ALA A 22 3.21 3.03 -4.79
C ALA A 22 3.98 4.20 -4.16
N ILE A 23 3.34 5.38 -4.00
CA ILE A 23 3.92 6.55 -3.31
C ILE A 23 4.22 6.20 -1.84
N SER A 24 3.28 5.54 -1.16
CA SER A 24 3.46 5.16 0.25
C SER A 24 4.59 4.15 0.48
N LEU A 25 4.88 3.32 -0.52
CA LEU A 25 5.99 2.36 -0.47
C LEU A 25 7.33 2.99 -0.84
N SER A 26 7.36 3.79 -1.91
CA SER A 26 8.59 4.34 -2.48
C SER A 26 9.03 5.66 -1.84
N GLY A 27 8.09 6.42 -1.27
CA GLY A 27 8.32 7.78 -0.77
C GLY A 27 8.61 8.81 -1.89
N ASN A 28 8.43 8.44 -3.17
CA ASN A 28 8.78 9.27 -4.32
C ASN A 28 7.75 9.11 -5.43
N GLY A 29 7.23 10.25 -5.97
CA GLY A 29 6.18 10.28 -6.98
C GLY A 29 6.61 9.70 -8.32
N ASP A 30 7.79 10.08 -8.82
CA ASP A 30 8.29 9.62 -10.12
C ASP A 30 8.49 8.10 -10.12
N ARG A 31 9.08 7.59 -9.03
CA ARG A 31 9.24 6.15 -8.84
C ARG A 31 7.91 5.42 -8.69
N ALA A 32 6.93 6.05 -8.06
CA ALA A 32 5.58 5.48 -7.98
C ALA A 32 4.92 5.39 -9.35
N ASP A 33 5.08 6.40 -10.17
CA ASP A 33 4.56 6.43 -11.53
C ASP A 33 5.20 5.34 -12.41
N ASP A 34 6.51 5.15 -12.32
CA ASP A 34 7.22 4.04 -12.98
C ASP A 34 6.71 2.66 -12.53
N LEU A 35 6.51 2.49 -11.20
CA LEU A 35 5.97 1.24 -10.64
C LEU A 35 4.55 0.95 -11.13
N VAL A 36 3.71 1.98 -11.24
CA VAL A 36 2.34 1.83 -11.76
C VAL A 36 2.37 1.46 -13.23
N GLN A 37 3.17 2.14 -14.05
CA GLN A 37 3.33 1.81 -15.47
C GLN A 37 3.78 0.36 -15.67
N GLU A 38 4.83 -0.07 -14.98
CA GLU A 38 5.34 -1.43 -15.07
C GLU A 38 4.30 -2.46 -14.57
N THR A 39 3.51 -2.11 -13.54
CA THR A 39 2.41 -2.93 -13.05
C THR A 39 1.37 -3.15 -14.14
N LEU A 40 0.94 -2.08 -14.81
CA LEU A 40 -0.05 -2.14 -15.89
C LEU A 40 0.47 -2.94 -17.09
N LEU A 41 1.72 -2.72 -17.49
CA LEU A 41 2.35 -3.48 -18.58
C LEU A 41 2.38 -4.98 -18.25
N ARG A 42 2.76 -5.36 -17.03
CA ARG A 42 2.77 -6.76 -16.60
C ARG A 42 1.38 -7.36 -16.47
N ALA A 43 0.42 -6.59 -15.98
CA ALA A 43 -0.97 -7.02 -15.92
C ALA A 43 -1.51 -7.33 -17.31
N LEU A 44 -1.30 -6.43 -18.27
CA LEU A 44 -1.73 -6.62 -19.66
C LEU A 44 -1.02 -7.81 -20.33
N ALA A 45 0.29 -7.93 -20.13
CA ALA A 45 1.07 -9.04 -20.68
C ALA A 45 0.66 -10.41 -20.11
N ASN A 46 0.11 -10.45 -18.89
CA ASN A 46 -0.29 -11.68 -18.21
C ASN A 46 -1.79 -11.73 -17.93
N ILE A 47 -2.60 -11.03 -18.74
CA ILE A 47 -4.05 -10.94 -18.52
C ILE A 47 -4.73 -12.31 -18.55
N ASP A 48 -4.19 -13.27 -19.28
CA ASP A 48 -4.68 -14.64 -19.32
C ASP A 48 -4.50 -15.40 -17.99
N SER A 49 -3.66 -14.91 -17.10
CA SER A 49 -3.50 -15.47 -15.75
C SER A 49 -4.51 -14.92 -14.74
N PHE A 50 -5.21 -13.86 -15.09
CA PHE A 50 -6.28 -13.31 -14.24
C PHE A 50 -7.52 -14.20 -14.33
N GLN A 51 -8.07 -14.58 -13.18
CA GLN A 51 -9.31 -15.35 -13.10
C GLN A 51 -10.51 -14.41 -13.09
N PRO A 52 -11.39 -14.45 -14.12
CA PRO A 52 -12.61 -13.66 -14.14
C PRO A 52 -13.47 -13.91 -12.90
N GLY A 53 -13.98 -12.83 -12.29
CA GLY A 53 -14.77 -12.90 -11.07
C GLY A 53 -13.94 -12.93 -9.77
N SER A 54 -12.62 -12.94 -9.85
CA SER A 54 -11.75 -12.71 -8.70
C SER A 54 -11.54 -11.20 -8.47
N ASN A 55 -10.89 -10.84 -7.34
CA ASN A 55 -10.61 -9.45 -6.97
C ASN A 55 -9.49 -8.86 -7.86
N LEU A 56 -9.86 -8.14 -8.95
CA LEU A 56 -8.93 -7.50 -9.86
C LEU A 56 -8.00 -6.49 -9.15
N PRO A 57 -8.47 -5.57 -8.31
CA PRO A 57 -7.59 -4.71 -7.54
C PRO A 57 -6.56 -5.48 -6.73
N ALA A 58 -6.94 -6.54 -6.01
CA ALA A 58 -6.00 -7.34 -5.23
C ALA A 58 -4.92 -7.98 -6.11
N TRP A 59 -5.27 -8.46 -7.31
CA TRP A 59 -4.33 -9.00 -8.27
C TRP A 59 -3.33 -7.93 -8.77
N LEU A 60 -3.80 -6.73 -9.11
CA LEU A 60 -2.95 -5.60 -9.52
C LEU A 60 -2.01 -5.15 -8.38
N PHE A 61 -2.52 -5.05 -7.15
CA PHE A 61 -1.70 -4.71 -5.98
C PHE A 61 -0.64 -5.77 -5.68
N THR A 62 -0.94 -7.05 -5.93
CA THR A 62 0.04 -8.14 -5.83
C THR A 62 1.18 -7.95 -6.82
N ILE A 63 0.89 -7.60 -8.09
CA ILE A 63 1.89 -7.33 -9.11
C ILE A 63 2.78 -6.15 -8.68
N LEU A 64 2.17 -5.01 -8.29
CA LEU A 64 2.86 -3.81 -7.87
C LEU A 64 3.80 -4.07 -6.69
N ARG A 65 3.29 -4.73 -5.65
CA ARG A 65 4.07 -5.08 -4.47
C ARG A 65 5.26 -5.97 -4.79
N ASN A 66 5.07 -6.97 -5.64
CA ASN A 66 6.14 -7.87 -6.05
C ASN A 66 7.22 -7.13 -6.85
N LEU A 67 6.85 -6.20 -7.73
CA LEU A 67 7.76 -5.31 -8.44
C LEU A 67 8.56 -4.47 -7.47
N PHE A 68 7.90 -3.77 -6.56
CA PHE A 68 8.56 -2.93 -5.56
C PHE A 68 9.56 -3.73 -4.73
N ARG A 69 9.19 -4.91 -4.24
CA ARG A 69 10.07 -5.77 -3.43
C ARG A 69 11.26 -6.31 -4.22
N SER A 70 11.07 -6.62 -5.50
CA SER A 70 12.16 -7.05 -6.38
C SER A 70 13.17 -5.93 -6.59
N ASP A 71 12.68 -4.73 -6.89
CA ASP A 71 13.50 -3.54 -7.09
C ASP A 71 14.25 -3.13 -5.79
N TYR A 72 13.54 -3.16 -4.65
CA TYR A 72 14.13 -2.89 -3.35
C TYR A 72 15.29 -3.85 -3.03
N ARG A 73 15.11 -5.16 -3.27
CA ARG A 73 16.16 -6.17 -3.06
C ARG A 73 17.36 -5.95 -3.99
N LYS A 74 17.11 -5.59 -5.26
CA LYS A 74 18.17 -5.31 -6.23
C LYS A 74 19.00 -4.12 -5.77
N ARG A 75 18.37 -3.00 -5.44
CA ARG A 75 19.05 -1.79 -4.97
C ARG A 75 19.82 -2.00 -3.67
N ARG A 76 19.27 -2.78 -2.74
CA ARG A 76 19.98 -3.11 -1.49
C ARG A 76 21.28 -3.85 -1.76
N ARG A 77 21.31 -4.80 -2.69
CA ARG A 77 22.54 -5.50 -3.08
C ARG A 77 23.54 -4.54 -3.75
N GLU A 78 23.07 -3.68 -4.65
CA GLU A 78 23.92 -2.69 -5.31
C GLU A 78 24.55 -1.69 -4.34
N VAL A 79 23.87 -1.38 -3.22
CA VAL A 79 24.38 -0.48 -2.15
C VAL A 79 25.34 -1.25 -1.22
N GLU A 80 25.10 -2.52 -0.95
CA GLU A 80 26.02 -3.37 -0.17
C GLU A 80 27.35 -3.60 -0.93
N ASP A 81 27.33 -3.58 -2.27
CA ASP A 81 28.52 -3.66 -3.13
C ASP A 81 29.23 -2.31 -3.35
N ALA A 82 28.54 -1.18 -3.12
CA ALA A 82 29.08 0.17 -3.21
C ALA A 82 29.03 0.83 -1.82
N ASP A 83 30.18 0.96 -1.15
CA ASP A 83 30.32 1.56 0.19
C ASP A 83 29.34 2.71 0.49
N GLY A 84 28.47 2.44 1.44
CA GLY A 84 27.56 3.24 2.16
C GLY A 84 27.50 4.75 1.96
N ASN A 85 26.46 5.24 1.38
CA ASN A 85 25.75 6.47 1.81
C ASN A 85 24.51 6.71 0.95
N TYR A 86 23.34 6.23 1.39
CA TYR A 86 22.09 6.72 0.86
C TYR A 86 21.34 7.47 1.95
N ALA A 87 21.67 8.75 2.09
CA ALA A 87 20.85 9.70 2.82
C ALA A 87 19.55 9.93 2.03
N LYS A 88 18.40 9.62 2.66
CA LYS A 88 17.07 9.94 2.16
C LYS A 88 16.95 11.45 1.99
N THR A 89 16.95 11.93 0.75
CA THR A 89 16.67 13.34 0.47
C THR A 89 15.17 13.49 0.20
N LEU A 90 14.40 13.71 1.24
CA LEU A 90 13.05 14.24 1.14
C LEU A 90 13.15 15.76 1.18
N LYS A 91 13.00 16.41 0.02
CA LYS A 91 12.75 17.85 -0.01
C LYS A 91 11.24 18.07 0.01
N SER A 92 10.76 18.59 1.12
CA SER A 92 9.41 19.13 1.29
C SER A 92 9.40 20.62 0.98
N GLN A 93 8.41 21.10 0.23
CA GLN A 93 8.08 22.53 0.11
C GLN A 93 7.03 22.88 1.17
N PRO A 94 7.07 24.09 1.76
CA PRO A 94 6.18 24.46 2.86
C PRO A 94 4.81 24.93 2.35
N ALA A 95 3.73 24.41 2.90
CA ALA A 95 2.40 24.96 2.79
C ALA A 95 1.51 24.52 3.97
N GLN A 96 0.86 25.51 4.60
CA GLN A 96 -0.30 25.56 5.51
C GLN A 96 -0.63 24.35 6.44
N ASN A 97 -1.16 24.60 7.63
CA ASN A 97 -1.32 23.67 8.78
C ASN A 97 -1.83 22.25 8.45
N ALA A 98 -2.81 22.09 7.57
CA ALA A 98 -3.29 20.76 7.16
C ALA A 98 -2.23 19.98 6.36
N HIS A 99 -1.33 20.66 5.66
CA HIS A 99 -0.21 20.05 4.96
C HIS A 99 0.89 19.64 5.94
N LEU A 100 1.05 20.38 7.04
CA LEU A 100 2.02 20.03 8.07
C LEU A 100 1.63 18.74 8.79
N GLU A 101 0.37 18.59 9.19
CA GLU A 101 -0.16 17.36 9.79
C GLU A 101 -0.02 16.15 8.84
N PHE A 102 -0.28 16.36 7.56
CA PHE A 102 -0.10 15.31 6.53
C PHE A 102 1.38 14.93 6.36
N GLU A 103 2.28 15.90 6.36
CA GLU A 103 3.73 15.64 6.26
C GLU A 103 4.26 14.93 7.52
N GLU A 104 3.76 15.29 8.71
CA GLU A 104 4.09 14.62 9.97
C GLU A 104 3.60 13.17 9.95
N PHE A 105 2.37 12.93 9.51
CA PHE A 105 1.83 11.59 9.35
C PHE A 105 2.64 10.76 8.35
N ARG A 106 2.98 11.34 7.20
CA ARG A 106 3.82 10.70 6.19
C ARG A 106 5.21 10.35 6.74
N ALA A 107 5.84 11.30 7.46
CA ALA A 107 7.13 11.06 8.10
C ALA A 107 7.06 9.96 9.18
N ALA A 108 5.93 9.84 9.88
CA ALA A 108 5.69 8.77 10.83
C ALA A 108 5.50 7.41 10.13
N LEU A 109 4.76 7.38 9.02
CA LEU A 109 4.63 6.18 8.17
C LEU A 109 5.98 5.68 7.66
N ASP A 110 6.89 6.60 7.27
CA ASP A 110 8.22 6.25 6.78
C ASP A 110 9.12 5.61 7.86
N LYS A 111 8.82 5.86 9.14
CA LYS A 111 9.52 5.22 10.28
C LYS A 111 9.01 3.80 10.59
N LEU A 112 7.90 3.38 9.99
CA LEU A 112 7.43 2.01 10.16
C LEU A 112 8.31 1.02 9.39
N PRO A 113 8.50 -0.21 9.92
CA PRO A 113 9.00 -1.31 9.13
C PRO A 113 8.14 -1.51 7.87
N GLN A 114 8.77 -1.83 6.76
CA GLN A 114 8.11 -1.93 5.45
C GLN A 114 6.88 -2.84 5.47
N ASP A 115 6.98 -4.01 6.10
CA ASP A 115 5.90 -4.98 6.17
C ASP A 115 4.70 -4.50 7.02
N GLN A 116 4.95 -3.69 8.04
CA GLN A 116 3.91 -3.07 8.86
C GLN A 116 3.23 -1.93 8.10
N ARG A 117 4.00 -1.11 7.38
CA ARG A 117 3.49 -0.03 6.52
C ARG A 117 2.63 -0.59 5.40
N GLU A 118 3.12 -1.62 4.66
CA GLU A 118 2.34 -2.30 3.62
C GLU A 118 0.98 -2.79 4.15
N ALA A 119 0.98 -3.53 5.26
CA ALA A 119 -0.24 -4.08 5.85
C ALA A 119 -1.23 -2.99 6.28
N LEU A 120 -0.74 -1.93 6.93
CA LEU A 120 -1.57 -0.83 7.38
C LEU A 120 -2.23 -0.09 6.22
N ILE A 121 -1.49 0.17 5.14
CA ILE A 121 -2.01 0.89 3.98
C ILE A 121 -3.00 0.05 3.20
N LEU A 122 -2.75 -1.24 3.01
CA LEU A 122 -3.68 -2.14 2.34
C LEU A 122 -5.02 -2.19 3.07
N VAL A 123 -5.02 -2.36 4.38
CA VAL A 123 -6.26 -2.47 5.17
C VAL A 123 -6.86 -1.09 5.47
N GLY A 124 -6.05 -0.13 5.94
CA GLY A 124 -6.53 1.14 6.44
C GLY A 124 -6.85 2.18 5.35
N ALA A 125 -6.05 2.27 4.30
CA ALA A 125 -6.19 3.29 3.27
C ALA A 125 -6.76 2.75 1.95
N SER A 126 -6.40 1.51 1.57
CA SER A 126 -6.87 0.90 0.31
C SER A 126 -8.16 0.11 0.48
N GLY A 127 -8.63 -0.11 1.71
CA GLY A 127 -9.91 -0.75 2.01
C GLY A 127 -9.96 -2.25 1.76
N PHE A 128 -8.81 -2.93 1.63
CA PHE A 128 -8.79 -4.38 1.50
C PHE A 128 -9.17 -5.08 2.81
N SER A 129 -9.86 -6.20 2.68
CA SER A 129 -10.07 -7.12 3.80
C SER A 129 -8.73 -7.66 4.32
N TYR A 130 -8.71 -8.18 5.55
CA TYR A 130 -7.51 -8.85 6.06
C TYR A 130 -7.11 -10.07 5.23
N GLU A 131 -8.09 -10.74 4.65
CA GLU A 131 -7.95 -11.89 3.76
C GLU A 131 -7.30 -11.47 2.43
N ASP A 132 -7.80 -10.42 1.79
CA ASP A 132 -7.22 -9.87 0.56
C ASP A 132 -5.79 -9.37 0.79
N ALA A 133 -5.58 -8.61 1.87
CA ALA A 133 -4.24 -8.12 2.25
C ALA A 133 -3.27 -9.28 2.52
N ALA A 134 -3.75 -10.38 3.12
CA ALA A 134 -2.94 -11.59 3.32
C ALA A 134 -2.57 -12.24 1.98
N GLY A 135 -3.51 -12.33 1.05
CA GLY A 135 -3.27 -12.79 -0.32
C GLY A 135 -2.24 -11.92 -1.05
N ILE A 136 -2.43 -10.59 -1.04
CA ILE A 136 -1.49 -9.62 -1.63
C ILE A 136 -0.09 -9.76 -1.01
N CYS A 137 -0.01 -9.93 0.30
CA CYS A 137 1.25 -10.04 1.03
C CYS A 137 1.88 -11.43 0.99
N GLY A 138 1.15 -12.46 0.56
CA GLY A 138 1.62 -13.84 0.56
C GLY A 138 1.91 -14.37 1.98
N CYS A 139 1.03 -14.06 2.95
CA CYS A 139 1.20 -14.46 4.34
C CYS A 139 -0.14 -14.82 5.01
N ALA A 140 -0.10 -15.36 6.21
CA ALA A 140 -1.33 -15.69 6.95
C ALA A 140 -2.08 -14.43 7.39
N VAL A 141 -3.42 -14.51 7.47
CA VAL A 141 -4.30 -13.42 7.94
C VAL A 141 -3.90 -12.93 9.34
N GLY A 142 -3.56 -13.85 10.25
CA GLY A 142 -3.07 -13.50 11.59
C GLY A 142 -1.78 -12.66 11.56
N THR A 143 -0.92 -12.86 10.54
CA THR A 143 0.27 -12.05 10.32
C THR A 143 -0.10 -10.62 9.93
N ILE A 144 -1.07 -10.44 9.02
CA ILE A 144 -1.57 -9.10 8.65
C ILE A 144 -2.16 -8.39 9.87
N LYS A 145 -3.05 -9.07 10.63
CA LYS A 145 -3.64 -8.51 11.86
C LYS A 145 -2.55 -8.01 12.83
N SER A 146 -1.53 -8.82 13.08
CA SER A 146 -0.44 -8.45 13.99
C SER A 146 0.41 -7.28 13.45
N ARG A 147 0.66 -7.22 12.12
CA ARG A 147 1.37 -6.11 11.48
C ARG A 147 0.60 -4.81 11.57
N VAL A 148 -0.69 -4.83 11.28
CA VAL A 148 -1.59 -3.66 11.39
C VAL A 148 -1.61 -3.13 12.82
N ASN A 149 -1.80 -4.00 13.83
CA ASN A 149 -1.82 -3.59 15.23
C ASN A 149 -0.49 -2.96 15.67
N ARG A 150 0.66 -3.56 15.29
CA ARG A 150 1.98 -2.98 15.60
C ARG A 150 2.20 -1.65 14.89
N ALA A 151 1.76 -1.53 13.64
CA ALA A 151 1.83 -0.28 12.89
C ALA A 151 1.02 0.82 13.56
N ARG A 152 -0.22 0.55 13.95
CA ARG A 152 -1.10 1.49 14.66
C ARG A 152 -0.48 1.96 15.99
N SER A 153 -0.02 1.01 16.82
CA SER A 153 0.62 1.35 18.10
C SER A 153 1.87 2.21 17.92
N LYS A 154 2.66 1.92 16.88
CA LYS A 154 3.86 2.72 16.60
C LYS A 154 3.53 4.11 16.06
N LEU A 155 2.50 4.25 15.21
CA LEU A 155 2.03 5.55 14.74
C LEU A 155 1.45 6.40 15.88
N SER A 156 0.61 5.82 16.72
CA SER A 156 0.09 6.49 17.92
C SER A 156 1.22 7.09 18.77
N ALA A 157 2.25 6.30 19.04
CA ALA A 157 3.41 6.75 19.79
C ALA A 157 4.22 7.84 19.07
N LEU A 158 4.31 7.82 17.76
CA LEU A 158 5.06 8.81 16.96
C LEU A 158 4.30 10.12 16.78
N LEU A 159 2.97 10.08 16.76
CA LEU A 159 2.10 11.25 16.54
C LEU A 159 1.48 11.80 17.83
N TYR A 160 1.83 11.22 18.97
CA TYR A 160 1.27 11.62 20.29
C TYR A 160 -0.26 11.57 20.35
N VAL A 161 -0.88 10.65 19.57
CA VAL A 161 -2.33 10.44 19.55
C VAL A 161 -2.71 9.42 20.62
N GLU A 162 -3.71 9.75 21.46
CA GLU A 162 -4.06 8.95 22.65
C GLU A 162 -4.69 7.60 22.32
N SER A 163 -5.26 7.43 21.10
CA SER A 163 -5.91 6.19 20.67
C SER A 163 -5.31 5.64 19.36
N ALA A 164 -4.86 4.38 19.42
CA ALA A 164 -4.45 3.64 18.22
C ALA A 164 -5.64 3.29 17.31
N GLU A 165 -6.87 3.42 17.80
CA GLU A 165 -8.12 3.11 17.10
C GLU A 165 -8.49 4.19 16.07
N ASP A 166 -7.94 5.42 16.22
CA ASP A 166 -8.15 6.53 15.28
C ASP A 166 -7.53 6.30 13.88
N PHE A 167 -6.70 5.26 13.73
CA PHE A 167 -6.01 4.92 12.47
C PHE A 167 -6.66 3.79 11.69
N GLY A 168 -7.99 3.72 11.60
CA GLY A 168 -8.53 2.75 10.67
C GLY A 168 -10.02 2.45 10.76
N PRO A 169 -10.56 1.81 9.72
CA PRO A 169 -11.99 1.65 9.50
C PRO A 169 -12.66 0.58 10.38
N ASP A 170 -12.01 0.07 11.42
CA ASP A 170 -12.53 -1.08 12.20
C ASP A 170 -13.91 -0.79 12.82
N ASP A 171 -14.24 0.45 13.19
CA ASP A 171 -15.55 0.81 13.73
C ASP A 171 -16.58 1.10 12.64
N THR A 172 -16.17 1.66 11.51
CA THR A 172 -17.06 1.93 10.37
C THR A 172 -17.46 0.63 9.67
N VAL A 173 -16.55 -0.32 9.55
CA VAL A 173 -16.83 -1.64 8.96
C VAL A 173 -17.73 -2.48 9.88
N ARG A 174 -17.54 -2.41 11.20
CA ARG A 174 -18.45 -3.06 12.17
C ARG A 174 -19.85 -2.48 12.15
N ALA A 175 -19.99 -1.16 12.01
CA ALA A 175 -21.30 -0.49 11.93
C ALA A 175 -22.07 -0.90 10.66
N VAL A 176 -21.39 -1.06 9.51
CA VAL A 176 -22.02 -1.46 8.25
C VAL A 176 -22.41 -2.94 8.23
N ILE A 177 -21.60 -3.83 8.84
CA ILE A 177 -21.91 -5.26 8.93
C ILE A 177 -23.00 -5.54 9.98
N GLY A 178 -23.07 -4.74 11.05
CA GLY A 178 -24.06 -4.88 12.12
C GLY A 178 -25.48 -4.41 11.75
N SER A 179 -25.65 -3.61 10.70
CA SER A 179 -26.96 -3.11 10.26
C SER A 179 -27.67 -3.98 9.23
N GLY A 180 -27.06 -5.09 8.80
CA GLY A 180 -27.61 -6.01 7.79
C GLY A 180 -28.40 -7.21 8.31
N SER A 181 -28.71 -7.31 9.62
CA SER A 181 -29.50 -8.40 10.20
C SER A 181 -30.69 -7.84 10.97
N ARG A 182 -31.75 -7.52 10.22
CA ARG A 182 -33.18 -7.58 10.66
C ARG A 182 -34.07 -7.76 9.45
#